data_bcbc1263e6801e0987bacb26c7f96522
#
_entry.id   bcbc1263e6801e0987bacb26c7f96522
#
_cell.length_a   1.000
_cell.length_b   1.000
_cell.length_c   1.000
_cell.angle_alpha   90.00
_cell.angle_beta   90.00
_cell.angle_gamma   90.00
#
_symmetry.space_group_name_H-M   'P 1'
#
loop_
_entity.id
_entity.type
_entity.pdbx_description
1 polymer ?
#
loop_
_entity_poly.entity_id
_entity_poly.type
_entity_poly.pdbx_seq_one_letter_code
_entity_poly.pdbx_strand_id
1 'polypeptide(L)'
;MVAASRRKLQRSTVVNEKTGAYDVHPDRTSSGTHFERAENELVARIERRISELLGVPVENGEPIQILHYTPGAEYRPHWDYFDPAHPGNEKVLAMGGQRVATLVMYLNDVESGGSTVFPDVGIDVLPRKGNAVYFAYTTVDGQLDRRTLHGGSPVVAGEKWIATKWLRERAYAPASA
;
A
#
# COMPACT_ATOMS: atom_id res chain seq x y z
N MET A 1 -4.56 -2.25 15.66
CA MET A 1 -3.88 -2.85 14.48
C MET A 1 -2.46 -3.30 14.80
N VAL A 2 -1.52 -2.45 15.23
CA VAL A 2 -0.09 -2.83 15.48
C VAL A 2 0.05 -4.06 16.37
N ALA A 3 -0.57 -4.06 17.56
CA ALA A 3 -0.46 -5.20 18.50
C ALA A 3 -0.95 -6.53 17.90
N ALA A 4 -2.04 -6.50 17.12
CA ALA A 4 -2.59 -7.68 16.46
C ALA A 4 -1.73 -8.18 15.29
N SER A 5 -0.91 -7.30 14.70
CA SER A 5 -0.06 -7.62 13.55
C SER A 5 1.29 -8.21 13.93
N ARG A 6 1.86 -7.83 15.09
CA ARG A 6 3.25 -8.19 15.49
C ARG A 6 3.57 -9.69 15.37
N ARG A 7 2.60 -10.57 15.67
CA ARG A 7 2.80 -12.04 15.62
C ARG A 7 2.51 -12.66 14.25
N LYS A 8 1.98 -11.86 13.30
CA LYS A 8 1.58 -12.32 11.96
C LYS A 8 2.52 -11.80 10.87
N LEU A 9 3.56 -11.03 11.22
CA LEU A 9 4.45 -10.42 10.24
C LEU A 9 5.24 -11.47 9.48
N GLN A 10 5.27 -11.31 8.15
CA GLN A 10 6.10 -12.07 7.23
C GLN A 10 6.89 -11.11 6.35
N ARG A 11 7.97 -11.57 5.73
CA ARG A 11 8.72 -10.77 4.75
C ARG A 11 7.78 -10.30 3.64
N SER A 12 7.77 -8.99 3.37
CA SER A 12 6.92 -8.43 2.33
C SER A 12 7.35 -8.90 0.94
N THR A 13 6.37 -9.12 0.07
CA THR A 13 6.56 -9.55 -1.32
C THR A 13 6.11 -8.46 -2.28
N VAL A 14 6.53 -8.55 -3.53
CA VAL A 14 6.07 -7.75 -4.67
C VAL A 14 5.50 -8.66 -5.75
N VAL A 15 4.63 -8.12 -6.60
CA VAL A 15 4.14 -8.87 -7.77
C VAL A 15 5.25 -8.95 -8.81
N ASN A 16 5.55 -10.15 -9.27
CA ASN A 16 6.49 -10.38 -10.35
C ASN A 16 5.80 -10.07 -11.69
N GLU A 17 6.29 -9.06 -12.39
CA GLU A 17 5.70 -8.55 -13.64
C GLU A 17 5.70 -9.57 -14.79
N LYS A 18 6.53 -10.61 -14.72
CA LYS A 18 6.59 -11.67 -15.75
C LYS A 18 5.65 -12.84 -15.45
N THR A 19 5.51 -13.20 -14.17
CA THR A 19 4.81 -14.43 -13.77
C THR A 19 3.49 -14.16 -13.04
N GLY A 20 3.30 -12.97 -12.51
CA GLY A 20 2.19 -12.62 -11.61
C GLY A 20 2.30 -13.25 -10.21
N ALA A 21 3.39 -13.94 -9.90
CA ALA A 21 3.64 -14.50 -8.58
C ALA A 21 4.07 -13.42 -7.59
N TYR A 22 3.95 -13.72 -6.29
CA TYR A 22 4.41 -12.84 -5.22
C TYR A 22 5.81 -13.28 -4.77
N ASP A 23 6.82 -12.46 -5.05
CA ASP A 23 8.23 -12.75 -4.77
C ASP A 23 8.80 -11.79 -3.72
N VAL A 24 9.72 -12.29 -2.89
CA VAL A 24 10.55 -11.43 -2.04
C VAL A 24 11.52 -10.64 -2.93
N HIS A 25 11.56 -9.32 -2.76
CA HIS A 25 12.42 -8.46 -3.56
C HIS A 25 13.39 -7.65 -2.67
N PRO A 26 14.65 -7.45 -3.07
CA PRO A 26 15.63 -6.69 -2.30
C PRO A 26 15.25 -5.22 -2.08
N ASP A 27 14.51 -4.63 -3.02
CA ASP A 27 14.06 -3.24 -2.95
C ASP A 27 12.95 -3.00 -1.91
N ARG A 28 12.37 -4.06 -1.36
CA ARG A 28 11.34 -4.00 -0.32
C ARG A 28 11.79 -4.78 0.91
N THR A 29 12.31 -4.09 1.92
CA THR A 29 12.90 -4.73 3.10
C THR A 29 11.99 -4.77 4.33
N SER A 30 10.73 -4.35 4.19
CA SER A 30 9.71 -4.43 5.24
C SER A 30 9.23 -5.85 5.54
N SER A 31 8.59 -6.01 6.70
CA SER A 31 7.73 -7.15 7.00
C SER A 31 6.27 -6.69 7.03
N GLY A 32 5.35 -7.56 6.68
CA GLY A 32 3.94 -7.19 6.58
C GLY A 32 2.99 -8.32 6.93
N THR A 33 1.73 -7.94 7.11
CA THR A 33 0.56 -8.78 7.21
C THR A 33 -0.63 -8.00 6.67
N HIS A 34 -1.80 -8.60 6.61
CA HIS A 34 -3.01 -7.89 6.19
C HIS A 34 -4.18 -8.23 7.12
N PHE A 35 -5.20 -7.38 7.07
CA PHE A 35 -6.52 -7.62 7.61
C PHE A 35 -7.48 -7.75 6.44
N GLU A 36 -8.22 -8.85 6.43
CA GLU A 36 -9.28 -9.07 5.45
C GLU A 36 -10.39 -8.02 5.62
N ARG A 37 -11.17 -7.81 4.55
CA ARG A 37 -12.28 -6.86 4.58
C ARG A 37 -13.23 -7.19 5.72
N ALA A 38 -13.49 -6.20 6.57
CA ALA A 38 -14.38 -6.32 7.74
C ALA A 38 -13.98 -7.46 8.72
N GLU A 39 -12.71 -7.89 8.75
CA GLU A 39 -12.21 -8.97 9.64
C GLU A 39 -12.63 -8.78 11.10
N ASN A 40 -12.75 -7.53 11.52
CA ASN A 40 -13.25 -7.16 12.84
C ASN A 40 -13.89 -5.75 12.81
N GLU A 41 -14.57 -5.36 13.89
CA GLU A 41 -15.25 -4.06 13.97
C GLU A 41 -14.35 -2.85 13.73
N LEU A 42 -13.08 -2.90 14.17
CA LEU A 42 -12.13 -1.81 13.96
C LEU A 42 -11.81 -1.68 12.47
N VAL A 43 -11.53 -2.80 11.79
CA VAL A 43 -11.24 -2.81 10.34
C VAL A 43 -12.46 -2.31 9.58
N ALA A 44 -13.65 -2.87 9.85
CA ALA A 44 -14.89 -2.45 9.20
C ALA A 44 -15.17 -0.94 9.37
N ARG A 45 -14.91 -0.40 10.57
CA ARG A 45 -15.06 1.04 10.83
C ARG A 45 -14.06 1.90 10.06
N ILE A 46 -12.80 1.46 9.97
CA ILE A 46 -11.76 2.16 9.20
C ILE A 46 -12.12 2.15 7.71
N GLU A 47 -12.49 1.00 7.15
CA GLU A 47 -12.84 0.86 5.73
C GLU A 47 -14.04 1.73 5.36
N ARG A 48 -15.07 1.78 6.20
CA ARG A 48 -16.22 2.66 6.01
C ARG A 48 -15.81 4.14 5.99
N ARG A 49 -14.97 4.56 6.94
CA ARG A 49 -14.47 5.95 6.98
C ARG A 49 -13.63 6.30 5.75
N ILE A 50 -12.81 5.37 5.26
CA ILE A 50 -12.06 5.56 4.02
C ILE A 50 -13.01 5.70 2.83
N SER A 51 -14.02 4.84 2.74
CA SER A 51 -15.06 4.89 1.71
C SER A 51 -15.81 6.24 1.72
N GLU A 52 -16.27 6.68 2.88
CA GLU A 52 -16.95 7.97 3.06
C GLU A 52 -16.06 9.16 2.70
N LEU A 53 -14.78 9.14 3.11
CA LEU A 53 -13.82 10.22 2.85
C LEU A 53 -13.47 10.34 1.37
N LEU A 54 -13.30 9.22 0.69
CA LEU A 54 -12.77 9.19 -0.68
C LEU A 54 -13.86 9.00 -1.76
N GLY A 55 -15.10 8.75 -1.36
CA GLY A 55 -16.21 8.50 -2.29
C GLY A 55 -16.06 7.19 -3.07
N VAL A 56 -15.32 6.21 -2.53
CA VAL A 56 -15.05 4.92 -3.19
C VAL A 56 -15.73 3.80 -2.40
N PRO A 57 -16.49 2.90 -3.04
CA PRO A 57 -17.11 1.76 -2.35
C PRO A 57 -16.11 0.91 -1.56
N VAL A 58 -16.50 0.42 -0.38
CA VAL A 58 -15.64 -0.43 0.47
C VAL A 58 -15.12 -1.64 -0.30
N GLU A 59 -15.96 -2.23 -1.15
CA GLU A 59 -15.66 -3.41 -1.96
C GLU A 59 -14.58 -3.17 -3.02
N ASN A 60 -14.33 -1.92 -3.39
CA ASN A 60 -13.24 -1.57 -4.29
C ASN A 60 -11.87 -1.53 -3.59
N GLY A 61 -11.85 -1.69 -2.26
CA GLY A 61 -10.61 -1.72 -1.50
C GLY A 61 -10.00 -3.13 -1.40
N GLU A 62 -8.69 -3.25 -1.63
CA GLU A 62 -7.93 -4.45 -1.25
C GLU A 62 -7.91 -4.60 0.29
N PRO A 63 -7.60 -5.77 0.87
CA PRO A 63 -7.33 -5.93 2.29
C PRO A 63 -6.38 -4.87 2.82
N ILE A 64 -6.57 -4.40 4.06
CA ILE A 64 -5.65 -3.41 4.65
C ILE A 64 -4.33 -4.09 4.94
N GLN A 65 -3.26 -3.68 4.24
CA GLN A 65 -1.92 -4.19 4.50
C GLN A 65 -1.25 -3.41 5.63
N ILE A 66 -0.72 -4.12 6.62
CA ILE A 66 0.11 -3.55 7.68
C ILE A 66 1.56 -3.81 7.34
N LEU A 67 2.38 -2.77 7.37
CA LEU A 67 3.81 -2.86 7.11
C LEU A 67 4.60 -2.37 8.31
N HIS A 68 5.67 -3.07 8.61
CA HIS A 68 6.62 -2.78 9.66
C HIS A 68 8.03 -2.65 9.08
N TYR A 69 8.70 -1.57 9.45
CA TYR A 69 10.06 -1.26 9.05
C TYR A 69 10.91 -1.07 10.31
N THR A 70 11.99 -1.83 10.42
CA THR A 70 13.03 -1.68 11.44
C THR A 70 14.13 -0.74 10.94
N PRO A 71 15.09 -0.31 11.77
CA PRO A 71 16.23 0.47 11.32
C PRO A 71 16.94 -0.15 10.12
N GLY A 72 17.22 0.67 9.12
CA GLY A 72 17.77 0.27 7.82
C GLY A 72 16.75 -0.27 6.81
N ALA A 73 15.52 -0.56 7.23
CA ALA A 73 14.49 -1.03 6.30
C ALA A 73 13.92 0.13 5.47
N GLU A 74 13.68 -0.17 4.19
CA GLU A 74 13.17 0.76 3.19
C GLU A 74 12.24 0.08 2.19
N TYR A 75 11.59 0.85 1.36
CA TYR A 75 11.01 0.41 0.12
C TYR A 75 11.39 1.41 -0.97
N ARG A 76 12.22 0.98 -1.92
CA ARG A 76 12.74 1.84 -3.00
C ARG A 76 11.60 2.40 -3.86
N PRO A 77 11.83 3.50 -4.59
CA PRO A 77 10.83 4.11 -5.44
C PRO A 77 10.20 3.12 -6.41
N HIS A 78 8.86 3.09 -6.43
CA HIS A 78 8.03 2.18 -7.23
C HIS A 78 6.69 2.85 -7.54
N TRP A 79 5.93 2.24 -8.44
CA TRP A 79 4.53 2.58 -8.68
C TRP A 79 3.63 1.52 -8.08
N ASP A 80 2.49 1.93 -7.54
CA ASP A 80 1.49 1.01 -6.99
C ASP A 80 0.53 0.47 -8.05
N TYR A 81 0.42 1.15 -9.20
CA TYR A 81 -0.38 0.67 -10.31
C TYR A 81 0.31 -0.49 -11.05
N PHE A 82 -0.46 -1.29 -11.77
CA PHE A 82 0.04 -2.39 -12.58
C PHE A 82 0.15 -1.94 -14.04
N ASP A 83 1.34 -2.03 -14.62
CA ASP A 83 1.50 -1.76 -16.05
C ASP A 83 0.82 -2.89 -16.86
N PRO A 84 -0.25 -2.57 -17.64
CA PRO A 84 -0.96 -3.59 -18.41
C PRO A 84 -0.13 -4.21 -19.53
N ALA A 85 1.00 -3.60 -19.89
CA ALA A 85 1.93 -4.18 -20.87
C ALA A 85 2.70 -5.40 -20.32
N HIS A 86 2.74 -5.58 -19.00
CA HIS A 86 3.39 -6.74 -18.40
C HIS A 86 2.43 -7.93 -18.25
N PRO A 87 2.72 -9.09 -18.90
CA PRO A 87 1.81 -10.24 -18.91
C PRO A 87 1.46 -10.78 -17.51
N GLY A 88 2.39 -10.70 -16.57
CA GLY A 88 2.16 -11.13 -15.18
C GLY A 88 1.08 -10.32 -14.45
N ASN A 89 0.78 -9.11 -14.94
CA ASN A 89 -0.22 -8.25 -14.32
C ASN A 89 -1.66 -8.59 -14.72
N GLU A 90 -1.89 -9.39 -15.76
CA GLU A 90 -3.23 -9.78 -16.22
C GLU A 90 -4.07 -10.40 -15.08
N LYS A 91 -3.48 -11.32 -14.32
CA LYS A 91 -4.15 -11.99 -13.20
C LYS A 91 -4.56 -11.02 -12.09
N VAL A 92 -3.68 -10.08 -11.72
CA VAL A 92 -3.98 -9.11 -10.66
C VAL A 92 -4.96 -8.04 -11.13
N LEU A 93 -4.93 -7.69 -12.40
CA LEU A 93 -5.92 -6.79 -13.02
C LEU A 93 -7.31 -7.43 -13.10
N ALA A 94 -7.40 -8.74 -13.31
CA ALA A 94 -8.68 -9.46 -13.31
C ALA A 94 -9.40 -9.39 -11.96
N MET A 95 -8.69 -9.21 -10.84
CA MET A 95 -9.24 -9.21 -9.48
C MET A 95 -10.04 -7.95 -9.11
N GLY A 96 -10.11 -6.93 -9.94
CA GLY A 96 -10.82 -5.67 -9.63
C GLY A 96 -10.40 -4.50 -10.51
N GLY A 97 -9.77 -4.75 -11.63
CA GLY A 97 -9.22 -3.71 -12.51
C GLY A 97 -7.91 -3.12 -11.99
N GLN A 98 -7.59 -1.95 -12.49
CA GLN A 98 -6.40 -1.21 -12.07
C GLN A 98 -6.52 -0.74 -10.61
N ARG A 99 -5.39 -0.63 -9.94
CA ARG A 99 -5.31 0.23 -8.75
C ARG A 99 -5.39 1.67 -9.22
N VAL A 100 -6.21 2.47 -8.57
CA VAL A 100 -6.45 3.87 -8.95
C VAL A 100 -5.90 4.87 -7.93
N ALA A 101 -5.77 4.43 -6.69
CA ALA A 101 -5.22 5.27 -5.62
C ALA A 101 -4.70 4.43 -4.44
N THR A 102 -3.86 5.07 -3.65
CA THR A 102 -3.33 4.54 -2.39
C THR A 102 -3.57 5.52 -1.25
N LEU A 103 -3.96 4.98 -0.10
CA LEU A 103 -3.98 5.67 1.18
C LEU A 103 -2.97 5.00 2.12
N VAL A 104 -1.92 5.72 2.50
CA VAL A 104 -0.93 5.28 3.50
C VAL A 104 -1.22 5.98 4.82
N MET A 105 -1.57 5.23 5.85
CA MET A 105 -1.88 5.73 7.19
C MET A 105 -0.72 5.42 8.14
N TYR A 106 -0.21 6.41 8.86
CA TYR A 106 0.88 6.24 9.81
C TYR A 106 0.35 5.81 11.18
N LEU A 107 0.81 4.66 11.68
CA LEU A 107 0.31 4.05 12.92
C LEU A 107 1.12 4.41 14.15
N ASN A 108 2.32 4.98 13.97
CA ASN A 108 3.17 5.51 15.03
C ASN A 108 3.98 6.71 14.53
N ASP A 109 4.55 7.45 15.47
CA ASP A 109 5.61 8.40 15.20
C ASP A 109 6.93 7.65 14.99
N VAL A 110 7.73 8.06 14.00
CA VAL A 110 9.06 7.50 13.76
C VAL A 110 10.10 8.46 14.32
N GLU A 111 11.08 7.91 15.03
CA GLU A 111 12.11 8.72 15.69
C GLU A 111 12.97 9.47 14.68
N SER A 112 13.42 8.77 13.61
CA SER A 112 14.20 9.38 12.53
C SER A 112 14.10 8.58 11.23
N GLY A 113 14.04 9.28 10.10
CA GLY A 113 13.88 8.69 8.77
C GLY A 113 12.47 8.16 8.50
N GLY A 114 12.35 7.22 7.59
CA GLY A 114 11.12 6.51 7.29
C GLY A 114 10.04 7.33 6.59
N SER A 115 10.35 8.46 5.97
CA SER A 115 9.42 9.28 5.20
C SER A 115 8.81 8.51 4.04
N THR A 116 7.64 8.96 3.59
CA THR A 116 7.12 8.59 2.28
C THR A 116 7.54 9.66 1.29
N VAL A 117 8.35 9.28 0.31
CA VAL A 117 8.98 10.21 -0.65
C VAL A 117 8.37 10.07 -2.03
N PHE A 118 8.21 11.19 -2.74
CA PHE A 118 7.79 11.27 -4.14
C PHE A 118 8.90 12.01 -4.92
N PRO A 119 9.93 11.29 -5.40
CA PRO A 119 11.15 11.93 -5.91
C PRO A 119 10.90 12.81 -7.13
N ASP A 120 9.99 12.42 -8.03
CA ASP A 120 9.72 13.16 -9.27
C ASP A 120 9.04 14.52 -9.05
N VAL A 121 8.41 14.71 -7.88
CA VAL A 121 7.71 15.97 -7.53
C VAL A 121 8.30 16.65 -6.29
N GLY A 122 9.36 16.08 -5.71
CA GLY A 122 10.08 16.69 -4.58
C GLY A 122 9.27 16.73 -3.28
N ILE A 123 8.33 15.80 -3.07
CA ILE A 123 7.52 15.72 -1.85
C ILE A 123 8.12 14.68 -0.90
N ASP A 124 8.21 15.07 0.38
CA ASP A 124 8.67 14.22 1.48
C ASP A 124 7.66 14.33 2.63
N VAL A 125 6.98 13.23 2.95
CA VAL A 125 5.94 13.17 3.97
C VAL A 125 6.45 12.44 5.20
N LEU A 126 6.62 13.18 6.30
CA LEU A 126 7.09 12.64 7.57
C LEU A 126 6.04 11.72 8.21
N PRO A 127 6.44 10.56 8.73
CA PRO A 127 5.55 9.60 9.38
C PRO A 127 5.14 10.09 10.78
N ARG A 128 3.94 10.69 10.87
CA ARG A 128 3.34 11.11 12.12
C ARG A 128 2.09 10.31 12.40
N LYS A 129 1.98 9.74 13.59
CA LYS A 129 0.83 8.94 14.01
C LYS A 129 -0.49 9.68 13.82
N GLY A 130 -1.44 9.02 13.17
CA GLY A 130 -2.78 9.56 12.91
C GLY A 130 -2.88 10.36 11.61
N ASN A 131 -1.75 10.73 11.00
CA ASN A 131 -1.74 11.32 9.68
C ASN A 131 -1.81 10.24 8.59
N ALA A 132 -2.16 10.66 7.38
CA ALA A 132 -2.16 9.81 6.20
C ALA A 132 -1.72 10.61 4.97
N VAL A 133 -1.20 9.92 3.97
CA VAL A 133 -1.00 10.45 2.63
C VAL A 133 -1.88 9.67 1.64
N TYR A 134 -2.65 10.41 0.84
CA TYR A 134 -3.46 9.90 -0.25
C TYR A 134 -2.87 10.37 -1.57
N PHE A 135 -2.75 9.48 -2.53
CA PHE A 135 -2.37 9.82 -3.88
C PHE A 135 -3.10 8.92 -4.88
N ALA A 136 -3.67 9.57 -5.90
CA ALA A 136 -4.29 8.91 -7.03
C ALA A 136 -3.31 8.90 -8.20
N TYR A 137 -3.26 7.81 -8.91
CA TYR A 137 -2.33 7.61 -10.03
C TYR A 137 -3.02 7.29 -11.34
N THR A 138 -4.32 7.53 -11.38
CA THR A 138 -5.07 7.58 -12.63
C THR A 138 -5.63 8.99 -12.81
N THR A 139 -5.43 9.55 -13.99
CA THR A 139 -6.06 10.80 -14.39
C THR A 139 -7.54 10.59 -14.69
N VAL A 140 -8.30 11.68 -14.87
CA VAL A 140 -9.72 11.63 -15.25
C VAL A 140 -9.92 10.84 -16.57
N ASP A 141 -8.95 10.89 -17.46
CA ASP A 141 -8.95 10.16 -18.74
C ASP A 141 -8.44 8.72 -18.63
N GLY A 142 -8.23 8.21 -17.40
CA GLY A 142 -7.74 6.85 -17.15
C GLY A 142 -6.25 6.62 -17.47
N GLN A 143 -5.48 7.68 -17.73
CA GLN A 143 -4.05 7.58 -17.95
C GLN A 143 -3.30 7.39 -16.63
N LEU A 144 -2.22 6.59 -16.64
CA LEU A 144 -1.37 6.39 -15.47
C LEU A 144 -0.43 7.59 -15.28
N ASP A 145 -0.47 8.21 -14.10
CA ASP A 145 0.40 9.34 -13.76
C ASP A 145 1.73 8.86 -13.17
N ARG A 146 2.78 8.95 -13.98
CA ARG A 146 4.12 8.55 -13.58
C ARG A 146 4.72 9.40 -12.45
N ARG A 147 4.24 10.63 -12.24
CA ARG A 147 4.69 11.51 -11.14
C ARG A 147 4.36 10.94 -9.76
N THR A 148 3.55 9.89 -9.69
CA THR A 148 3.25 9.16 -8.46
C THR A 148 4.28 8.09 -8.10
N LEU A 149 5.46 8.09 -8.77
CA LEU A 149 6.62 7.32 -8.29
C LEU A 149 6.89 7.68 -6.84
N HIS A 150 6.88 6.70 -5.95
CA HIS A 150 7.02 6.93 -4.52
C HIS A 150 7.79 5.81 -3.84
N GLY A 151 8.31 6.09 -2.65
CA GLY A 151 9.03 5.11 -1.85
C GLY A 151 8.93 5.39 -0.36
N GLY A 152 9.44 4.46 0.44
CA GLY A 152 9.66 4.65 1.86
C GLY A 152 11.15 4.77 2.13
N SER A 153 11.61 5.97 2.51
CA SER A 153 13.02 6.18 2.85
C SER A 153 13.45 5.28 4.02
N PRO A 154 14.75 4.97 4.16
CA PRO A 154 15.23 4.15 5.26
C PRO A 154 14.81 4.71 6.61
N VAL A 155 14.36 3.82 7.51
CA VAL A 155 14.21 4.14 8.94
C VAL A 155 15.61 4.26 9.50
N VAL A 156 15.92 5.40 10.12
CA VAL A 156 17.25 5.64 10.72
C VAL A 156 17.23 5.24 12.19
N ALA A 157 16.17 5.62 12.93
CA ALA A 157 16.01 5.27 14.33
C ALA A 157 14.54 5.00 14.68
N GLY A 158 14.31 4.13 15.64
CA GLY A 158 12.98 3.67 16.02
C GLY A 158 12.42 2.60 15.09
N GLU A 159 11.13 2.54 14.95
CA GLU A 159 10.42 1.64 14.04
C GLU A 159 9.30 2.41 13.30
N LYS A 160 8.93 1.97 12.09
CA LYS A 160 7.81 2.55 11.34
C LYS A 160 6.72 1.50 11.14
N TRP A 161 5.49 1.89 11.47
CA TRP A 161 4.29 1.10 11.21
C TRP A 161 3.34 1.91 10.36
N ILE A 162 2.90 1.32 9.25
CA ILE A 162 1.89 1.92 8.38
C ILE A 162 0.78 0.90 8.09
N ALA A 163 -0.39 1.44 7.75
CA ALA A 163 -1.48 0.69 7.15
C ALA A 163 -1.72 1.26 5.75
N THR A 164 -1.65 0.40 4.74
CA THR A 164 -1.86 0.77 3.34
C THR A 164 -3.19 0.22 2.86
N LYS A 165 -3.99 1.08 2.22
CA LYS A 165 -5.23 0.71 1.53
C LYS A 165 -5.09 1.06 0.06
N TRP A 166 -5.08 0.04 -0.80
CA TRP A 166 -5.17 0.21 -2.24
C TRP A 166 -6.62 0.21 -2.69
N LEU A 167 -6.96 1.11 -3.59
CA LEU A 167 -8.28 1.24 -4.18
C LEU A 167 -8.24 0.81 -5.63
N ARG A 168 -9.26 0.03 -6.02
CA ARG A 168 -9.41 -0.54 -7.35
C ARG A 168 -10.50 0.17 -8.14
N GLU A 169 -10.45 0.04 -9.46
CA GLU A 169 -11.51 0.52 -10.37
C GLU A 169 -12.86 -0.11 -10.09
N ARG A 170 -12.86 -1.40 -9.73
CA ARG A 170 -14.07 -2.20 -9.50
C ARG A 170 -13.95 -2.96 -8.17
N ALA A 171 -15.02 -3.63 -7.77
CA ALA A 171 -15.00 -4.49 -6.61
C ALA A 171 -13.85 -5.50 -6.66
N TYR A 172 -13.03 -5.49 -5.63
CA TYR A 172 -11.89 -6.40 -5.49
C TYR A 172 -12.37 -7.78 -5.04
N ALA A 173 -12.13 -8.76 -5.86
CA ALA A 173 -12.38 -10.17 -5.57
C ALA A 173 -11.11 -10.97 -5.90
N PRO A 174 -10.34 -11.43 -4.89
CA PRO A 174 -9.21 -12.31 -5.14
C PRO A 174 -9.68 -13.59 -5.82
N ALA A 175 -8.84 -14.15 -6.71
CA ALA A 175 -9.14 -15.42 -7.32
C ALA A 175 -9.36 -16.48 -6.22
N SER A 176 -10.43 -17.25 -6.35
CA SER A 176 -10.66 -18.40 -5.47
C SER A 176 -9.45 -19.32 -5.51
N ALA A 177 -8.89 -19.65 -4.36
CA ALA A 177 -7.75 -20.56 -4.22
C ALA A 177 -8.11 -21.97 -4.66
#